data_cbb24845be4fc2267cb6610c3b4e2e08
#
_entry.id   cbb24845be4fc2267cb6610c3b4e2e08
#
_cell.length_a   1.000
_cell.length_b   1.000
_cell.length_c   1.000
_cell.angle_alpha   90.00
_cell.angle_beta   90.00
_cell.angle_gamma   90.00
#
_symmetry.space_group_name_H-M   'P 1'
#
loop_
_entity.id
_entity.type
_entity.pdbx_description
1 polymer ?
#
loop_
_entity_poly.entity_id
_entity_poly.type
_entity_poly.pdbx_seq_one_letter_code
_entity_poly.pdbx_strand_id
1 'polypeptide(L)'
;AKTNIFVFAIYFLLSMGCHAQNIATSELNGTKWKLVSPVSDYCERGMSFTMTTRTTTAKFKKNKKEFQFPLKYYLSSSIPQTFDSSQIGKNRKGSYIIQYVDNSVFWFKIVDISSTKITLLSKLGDTTVYQKVK
;
A
#
# COMPACT_ATOMS: atom_id res chain seq x y z
N ALA A 1 35.87 -19.85 -7.28
CA ALA A 1 35.01 -19.44 -8.38
C ALA A 1 33.53 -19.79 -8.11
N LYS A 2 33.25 -21.02 -7.71
CA LYS A 2 31.88 -21.44 -7.39
C LYS A 2 31.29 -20.65 -6.23
N THR A 3 32.09 -20.41 -5.20
CA THR A 3 31.66 -19.63 -4.02
C THR A 3 31.28 -18.21 -4.40
N ASN A 4 32.06 -17.58 -5.28
CA ASN A 4 31.78 -16.21 -5.71
C ASN A 4 30.49 -16.12 -6.52
N ILE A 5 30.22 -17.08 -7.39
CA ILE A 5 29.00 -17.11 -8.17
C ILE A 5 27.79 -17.27 -7.25
N PHE A 6 27.88 -18.17 -6.26
CA PHE A 6 26.82 -18.42 -5.31
C PHE A 6 26.51 -17.17 -4.47
N VAL A 7 27.54 -16.51 -3.96
CA VAL A 7 27.39 -15.28 -3.16
C VAL A 7 26.75 -14.18 -4.00
N PHE A 8 27.16 -14.06 -5.25
CA PHE A 8 26.57 -13.05 -6.16
C PHE A 8 25.09 -13.30 -6.37
N ALA A 9 24.67 -14.55 -6.58
CA ALA A 9 23.26 -14.88 -6.77
C ALA A 9 22.42 -14.54 -5.54
N ILE A 10 22.91 -14.85 -4.34
CA ILE A 10 22.23 -14.52 -3.10
C ILE A 10 22.11 -13.01 -2.94
N TYR A 11 23.18 -12.28 -3.20
CA TYR A 11 23.17 -10.82 -3.14
C TYR A 11 22.14 -10.21 -4.08
N PHE A 12 22.06 -10.71 -5.29
CA PHE A 12 21.09 -10.23 -6.26
C PHE A 12 19.66 -10.44 -5.78
N LEU A 13 19.34 -11.61 -5.21
CA LEU A 13 18.00 -11.88 -4.66
C LEU A 13 17.68 -10.96 -3.50
N LEU A 14 18.65 -10.71 -2.61
CA LEU A 14 18.46 -9.81 -1.48
C LEU A 14 18.22 -8.38 -1.95
N SER A 15 18.97 -7.92 -2.95
CA SER A 15 18.78 -6.57 -3.47
C SER A 15 17.41 -6.40 -4.13
N MET A 16 16.91 -7.42 -4.82
CA MET A 16 15.54 -7.38 -5.38
C MET A 16 14.49 -7.34 -4.28
N GLY A 17 14.69 -8.11 -3.20
CA GLY A 17 13.78 -8.13 -2.07
C GLY A 17 13.77 -6.84 -1.27
N CYS A 18 14.85 -6.02 -1.34
CA CYS A 18 14.95 -4.75 -0.62
C CYS A 18 14.41 -3.57 -1.40
N HIS A 19 14.13 -3.72 -2.69
CA HIS A 19 13.65 -2.61 -3.51
C HIS A 19 12.16 -2.36 -3.28
N ALA A 20 11.84 -1.10 -2.96
CA ALA A 20 10.45 -0.65 -2.91
C ALA A 20 9.85 -0.72 -4.31
N GLN A 21 8.59 -1.10 -4.38
CA GLN A 21 7.87 -1.24 -5.64
C GLN A 21 7.37 0.12 -6.13
N ASN A 22 7.86 0.57 -7.28
CA ASN A 22 7.34 1.76 -7.96
C ASN A 22 6.18 1.36 -8.84
N ILE A 23 5.02 1.91 -8.57
CA ILE A 23 3.82 1.68 -9.36
C ILE A 23 3.21 3.00 -9.76
N ALA A 24 2.36 2.99 -10.78
CA ALA A 24 1.62 4.16 -11.22
C ALA A 24 0.25 4.21 -10.54
N THR A 25 -0.26 5.43 -10.35
CA THR A 25 -1.61 5.62 -9.78
C THR A 25 -2.65 4.90 -10.63
N SER A 26 -2.48 4.88 -11.95
CA SER A 26 -3.39 4.16 -12.86
C SER A 26 -3.43 2.65 -12.60
N GLU A 27 -2.37 2.08 -12.05
CA GLU A 27 -2.34 0.64 -11.72
C GLU A 27 -3.15 0.34 -10.45
N LEU A 28 -3.27 1.30 -9.53
CA LEU A 28 -4.11 1.15 -8.34
C LEU A 28 -5.58 1.47 -8.63
N ASN A 29 -5.84 2.37 -9.58
CA ASN A 29 -7.19 2.83 -9.87
C ASN A 29 -8.14 1.68 -10.19
N GLY A 30 -9.27 1.64 -9.50
CA GLY A 30 -10.29 0.61 -9.69
C GLY A 30 -10.01 -0.71 -9.00
N THR A 31 -8.95 -0.81 -8.21
CA THR A 31 -8.62 -2.05 -7.50
C THR A 31 -9.27 -2.10 -6.13
N LYS A 32 -9.58 -3.33 -5.69
CA LYS A 32 -10.10 -3.61 -4.36
C LYS A 32 -9.27 -4.71 -3.72
N TRP A 33 -9.07 -4.59 -2.41
CA TRP A 33 -8.15 -5.46 -1.66
C TRP A 33 -8.78 -5.84 -0.32
N LYS A 34 -8.60 -7.10 0.07
CA LYS A 34 -9.04 -7.63 1.36
C LYS A 34 -7.85 -7.83 2.26
N LEU A 35 -7.92 -7.33 3.50
CA LEU A 35 -6.86 -7.53 4.49
C LEU A 35 -6.80 -9.00 4.89
N VAL A 36 -5.61 -9.60 4.74
CA VAL A 36 -5.37 -11.01 5.10
C VAL A 36 -4.38 -11.16 6.24
N SER A 37 -3.62 -10.12 6.57
CA SER A 37 -2.71 -10.14 7.73
C SER A 37 -2.42 -8.70 8.18
N PRO A 38 -2.56 -8.39 9.48
CA PRO A 38 -3.17 -9.20 10.54
C PRO A 38 -4.69 -9.26 10.37
N VAL A 39 -5.29 -10.38 10.73
CA VAL A 39 -6.76 -10.52 10.68
C VAL A 39 -7.36 -10.19 12.03
N SER A 40 -8.58 -9.67 12.00
CA SER A 40 -9.38 -9.41 13.19
C SER A 40 -10.47 -10.46 13.31
N ASP A 41 -10.72 -10.92 14.53
CA ASP A 41 -11.83 -11.84 14.82
C ASP A 41 -13.19 -11.14 14.74
N TYR A 42 -13.22 -9.81 14.78
CA TYR A 42 -14.44 -9.02 14.90
C TYR A 42 -14.90 -8.40 13.59
N CYS A 43 -13.98 -8.10 12.69
CA CYS A 43 -14.34 -7.44 11.44
C CYS A 43 -13.47 -7.88 10.27
N GLU A 44 -14.04 -7.79 9.09
CA GLU A 44 -13.33 -7.92 7.83
C GLU A 44 -12.91 -6.54 7.37
N ARG A 45 -11.64 -6.38 7.03
CA ARG A 45 -11.09 -5.10 6.58
C ARG A 45 -10.61 -5.18 5.15
N GLY A 46 -10.63 -4.05 4.50
CA GLY A 46 -10.15 -3.96 3.13
C GLY A 46 -9.88 -2.53 2.73
N MET A 47 -9.54 -2.35 1.47
CA MET A 47 -9.34 -1.04 0.87
C MET A 47 -9.65 -1.08 -0.62
N SER A 48 -9.98 0.07 -1.16
CA SER A 48 -10.17 0.27 -2.59
C SER A 48 -9.54 1.58 -3.02
N PHE A 49 -9.18 1.66 -4.29
CA PHE A 49 -8.51 2.84 -4.85
C PHE A 49 -9.27 3.37 -6.05
N THR A 50 -9.36 4.69 -6.12
CA THR A 50 -9.62 5.43 -7.35
C THR A 50 -8.36 6.24 -7.69
N MET A 51 -8.42 7.09 -8.69
CA MET A 51 -7.28 7.99 -9.01
C MET A 51 -7.02 9.00 -7.90
N THR A 52 -8.01 9.29 -7.06
CA THR A 52 -7.91 10.36 -6.06
C THR A 52 -8.01 9.87 -4.63
N THR A 53 -8.61 8.70 -4.39
CA THR A 53 -9.06 8.32 -3.06
C THR A 53 -8.73 6.88 -2.74
N ARG A 54 -8.19 6.65 -1.55
CA ARG A 54 -8.07 5.34 -0.95
C ARG A 54 -9.14 5.22 0.11
N THR A 55 -10.05 4.28 -0.06
CA THR A 55 -11.13 4.04 0.89
C THR A 55 -10.82 2.77 1.67
N THR A 56 -10.68 2.89 2.98
CA THR A 56 -10.58 1.70 3.83
C THR A 56 -11.97 1.30 4.30
N THR A 57 -12.19 0.00 4.43
CA THR A 57 -13.48 -0.56 4.81
C THR A 57 -13.32 -1.45 6.04
N ALA A 58 -14.35 -1.47 6.88
CA ALA A 58 -14.43 -2.37 8.01
C ALA A 58 -15.87 -2.87 8.07
N LYS A 59 -16.05 -4.20 7.99
CA LYS A 59 -17.35 -4.84 8.08
C LYS A 59 -17.38 -5.73 9.31
N PHE A 60 -18.24 -5.42 10.27
CA PHE A 60 -18.34 -6.19 11.48
C PHE A 60 -19.03 -7.53 11.22
N LYS A 61 -18.44 -8.62 11.70
CA LYS A 61 -18.96 -9.98 11.46
C LYS A 61 -20.28 -10.22 12.18
N LYS A 62 -20.45 -9.63 13.37
CA LYS A 62 -21.61 -9.86 14.21
C LYS A 62 -22.91 -9.31 13.62
N ASN A 63 -22.90 -8.07 13.17
CA ASN A 63 -24.11 -7.38 12.71
C ASN A 63 -24.09 -7.01 11.23
N LYS A 64 -23.01 -7.37 10.51
CA LYS A 64 -22.82 -7.08 9.08
C LYS A 64 -22.76 -5.59 8.74
N LYS A 65 -22.61 -4.71 9.74
CA LYS A 65 -22.46 -3.27 9.49
C LYS A 65 -21.11 -2.99 8.86
N GLU A 66 -21.13 -2.18 7.81
CA GLU A 66 -19.95 -1.79 7.08
C GLU A 66 -19.71 -0.29 7.22
N PHE A 67 -18.45 0.07 7.46
CA PHE A 67 -18.00 1.45 7.54
C PHE A 67 -16.95 1.69 6.48
N GLN A 68 -17.01 2.88 5.86
CA GLN A 68 -16.07 3.29 4.84
C GLN A 68 -15.37 4.57 5.27
N PHE A 69 -14.05 4.62 5.08
CA PHE A 69 -13.22 5.74 5.47
C PHE A 69 -12.42 6.20 4.25
N PRO A 70 -13.00 7.12 3.44
CA PRO A 70 -12.28 7.62 2.27
C PRO A 70 -11.27 8.71 2.65
N LEU A 71 -10.07 8.63 2.08
CA LEU A 71 -9.04 9.65 2.23
C LEU A 71 -8.38 9.88 0.89
N LYS A 72 -8.15 11.15 0.55
CA LYS A 72 -7.41 11.51 -0.65
C LYS A 72 -5.96 11.07 -0.53
N TYR A 73 -5.36 10.71 -1.66
CA TYR A 73 -3.97 10.27 -1.70
C TYR A 73 -3.29 10.67 -3.01
N TYR A 74 -1.99 10.60 -3.00
CA TYR A 74 -1.19 10.55 -4.22
C TYR A 74 0.03 9.66 -4.00
N LEU A 75 0.61 9.17 -5.09
CA LEU A 75 1.83 8.37 -4.99
C LEU A 75 3.06 9.26 -5.09
N SER A 76 4.12 8.90 -4.38
CA SER A 76 5.39 9.60 -4.39
C SER A 76 6.54 8.60 -4.31
N SER A 77 7.66 8.97 -4.90
CA SER A 77 8.90 8.17 -4.80
C SER A 77 9.63 8.40 -3.48
N SER A 78 9.26 9.43 -2.74
CA SER A 78 9.86 9.77 -1.46
C SER A 78 8.78 10.33 -0.52
N ILE A 79 9.13 10.44 0.77
CA ILE A 79 8.22 10.98 1.78
C ILE A 79 8.35 12.49 1.77
N PRO A 80 7.27 13.25 1.41
CA PRO A 80 7.33 14.70 1.43
C PRO A 80 7.22 15.25 2.85
N GLN A 81 7.76 16.44 3.08
CA GLN A 81 7.62 17.12 4.36
C GLN A 81 6.21 17.69 4.55
N THR A 82 5.58 18.11 3.45
CA THR A 82 4.23 18.67 3.47
C THR A 82 3.36 17.97 2.44
N PHE A 83 2.04 17.93 2.70
CA PHE A 83 1.08 17.34 1.79
C PHE A 83 0.76 18.32 0.66
N ASP A 84 0.96 17.90 -0.57
CA ASP A 84 0.69 18.71 -1.76
C ASP A 84 -0.60 18.23 -2.44
N SER A 85 -1.72 18.88 -2.13
CA SER A 85 -3.03 18.49 -2.65
C SER A 85 -3.14 18.60 -4.17
N SER A 86 -2.26 19.39 -4.82
CA SER A 86 -2.26 19.51 -6.28
C SER A 86 -1.84 18.22 -6.99
N GLN A 87 -1.21 17.30 -6.27
CA GLN A 87 -0.79 16.02 -6.82
C GLN A 87 -1.88 14.96 -6.85
N ILE A 88 -2.98 15.19 -6.11
CA ILE A 88 -4.12 14.27 -6.08
C ILE A 88 -4.75 14.15 -7.47
N GLY A 89 -4.99 12.93 -7.92
CA GLY A 89 -5.61 12.67 -9.23
C GLY A 89 -4.64 12.60 -10.39
N LYS A 90 -3.38 12.96 -10.19
CA LYS A 90 -2.35 12.82 -11.21
C LYS A 90 -1.84 11.39 -11.27
N ASN A 91 -1.54 10.93 -12.48
CA ASN A 91 -0.92 9.61 -12.66
C ASN A 91 0.57 9.70 -12.33
N ARG A 92 0.91 9.41 -11.08
CA ARG A 92 2.27 9.50 -10.57
C ARG A 92 2.82 8.10 -10.30
N LYS A 93 4.13 7.96 -10.39
CA LYS A 93 4.82 6.73 -10.01
C LYS A 93 5.47 6.90 -8.64
N GLY A 94 5.39 5.88 -7.82
CA GLY A 94 6.04 5.91 -6.53
C GLY A 94 5.83 4.64 -5.74
N SER A 95 6.58 4.54 -4.66
CA SER A 95 6.47 3.44 -3.70
C SER A 95 5.80 3.86 -2.40
N TYR A 96 5.40 5.12 -2.27
CA TYR A 96 4.72 5.64 -1.08
C TYR A 96 3.33 6.15 -1.45
N ILE A 97 2.34 5.74 -0.64
CA ILE A 97 0.99 6.29 -0.67
C ILE A 97 0.96 7.43 0.34
N ILE A 98 0.76 8.65 -0.13
CA ILE A 98 0.80 9.85 0.71
C ILE A 98 -0.61 10.30 1.00
N GLN A 99 -0.91 10.49 2.27
CA GLN A 99 -2.21 10.95 2.76
C GLN A 99 -2.02 12.06 3.78
N TYR A 100 -3.10 12.79 4.10
CA TYR A 100 -3.08 13.86 5.09
C TYR A 100 -4.01 13.44 6.23
N VAL A 101 -3.43 13.26 7.42
CA VAL A 101 -4.15 12.76 8.60
C VAL A 101 -3.69 13.58 9.81
N ASP A 102 -4.65 14.09 10.57
CA ASP A 102 -4.38 14.86 11.78
C ASP A 102 -3.37 16.01 11.55
N ASN A 103 -3.61 16.77 10.48
CA ASN A 103 -2.81 17.94 10.10
C ASN A 103 -1.35 17.61 9.78
N SER A 104 -1.06 16.38 9.38
CA SER A 104 0.30 15.98 9.01
C SER A 104 0.29 14.97 7.87
N VAL A 105 1.45 14.82 7.25
CA VAL A 105 1.67 13.78 6.24
C VAL A 105 1.64 12.42 6.93
N PHE A 106 0.80 11.54 6.42
CA PHE A 106 0.81 10.13 6.76
C PHE A 106 1.15 9.34 5.51
N TRP A 107 1.95 8.28 5.64
CA TRP A 107 2.37 7.52 4.48
C TRP A 107 2.31 6.02 4.73
N PHE A 108 2.13 5.28 3.62
CA PHE A 108 2.31 3.84 3.57
C PHE A 108 3.34 3.54 2.49
N LYS A 109 4.35 2.77 2.84
CA LYS A 109 5.31 2.27 1.86
C LYS A 109 4.77 0.99 1.22
N ILE A 110 4.79 0.93 -0.10
CA ILE A 110 4.46 -0.29 -0.83
C ILE A 110 5.73 -1.15 -0.84
N VAL A 111 5.78 -2.10 0.09
CA VAL A 111 6.94 -2.97 0.26
C VAL A 111 6.98 -4.01 -0.84
N ASP A 112 5.80 -4.51 -1.22
CA ASP A 112 5.67 -5.52 -2.26
C ASP A 112 4.29 -5.39 -2.90
N ILE A 113 4.23 -5.63 -4.21
CA ILE A 113 2.96 -5.67 -4.94
C ILE A 113 3.08 -6.65 -6.10
N SER A 114 2.04 -7.43 -6.30
CA SER A 114 1.87 -8.35 -7.40
C SER A 114 0.46 -8.22 -7.96
N SER A 115 0.11 -9.04 -8.93
CA SER A 115 -1.25 -9.06 -9.48
C SER A 115 -2.30 -9.51 -8.47
N THR A 116 -1.89 -10.17 -7.37
CA THR A 116 -2.81 -10.76 -6.40
C THR A 116 -2.65 -10.24 -4.97
N LYS A 117 -1.52 -9.60 -4.65
CA LYS A 117 -1.18 -9.26 -3.26
C LYS A 117 -0.46 -7.93 -3.18
N ILE A 118 -0.71 -7.19 -2.11
CA ILE A 118 0.03 -5.98 -1.78
C ILE A 118 0.40 -5.99 -0.30
N THR A 119 1.63 -5.58 0.00
CA THR A 119 2.14 -5.45 1.37
C THR A 119 2.47 -3.99 1.62
N LEU A 120 1.91 -3.43 2.67
CA LEU A 120 2.12 -2.04 3.07
C LEU A 120 2.82 -1.96 4.42
N LEU A 121 3.74 -1.01 4.55
CA LEU A 121 4.35 -0.62 5.82
C LEU A 121 3.91 0.80 6.13
N SER A 122 3.23 1.00 7.26
CA SER A 122 2.77 2.32 7.66
C SER A 122 3.87 3.13 8.32
N LYS A 123 3.66 4.44 8.38
CA LYS A 123 4.50 5.39 9.11
C LYS A 123 4.71 4.97 10.58
N LEU A 124 3.72 4.29 11.17
CA LEU A 124 3.77 3.83 12.56
C LEU A 124 4.50 2.49 12.73
N GLY A 125 4.97 1.89 11.64
CA GLY A 125 5.71 0.63 11.68
C GLY A 125 4.86 -0.62 11.52
N ASP A 126 3.55 -0.48 11.26
CA ASP A 126 2.66 -1.62 11.07
C ASP A 126 2.75 -2.16 9.65
N THR A 127 2.90 -3.46 9.53
CA THR A 127 2.87 -4.16 8.24
C THR A 127 1.52 -4.80 8.03
N THR A 128 0.91 -4.54 6.87
CA THR A 128 -0.37 -5.14 6.48
C THR A 128 -0.24 -5.80 5.12
N VAL A 129 -0.90 -6.93 4.97
CA VAL A 129 -0.92 -7.70 3.72
C VAL A 129 -2.35 -7.81 3.25
N TYR A 130 -2.57 -7.48 2.00
CA TYR A 130 -3.89 -7.52 1.37
C TYR A 130 -3.85 -8.43 0.16
N GLN A 131 -4.97 -9.09 -0.08
CA GLN A 131 -5.19 -9.90 -1.27
C GLN A 131 -6.16 -9.17 -2.20
N LYS A 132 -5.87 -9.18 -3.49
CA LYS A 132 -6.71 -8.51 -4.48
C LYS A 132 -8.05 -9.22 -4.62
N VAL A 133 -9.12 -8.44 -4.65
CA VAL A 133 -10.47 -8.89 -4.88
C VAL A 133 -10.82 -8.66 -6.35
N LYS A 134 -11.41 -9.66 -6.94
CA LYS A 134 -11.83 -9.55 -8.36
C LYS A 134 -13.05 -8.65 -8.54
#